data_897afe3c40cd26dee0a5a8e5d04672fd
#
_entry.id   897afe3c40cd26dee0a5a8e5d04672fd
#
_cell.length_a   1.000
_cell.length_b   1.000
_cell.length_c   1.000
_cell.angle_alpha   90.00
_cell.angle_beta   90.00
_cell.angle_gamma   90.00
#
_symmetry.space_group_name_H-M   'P 1'
#
loop_
_entity.id
_entity.type
_entity.pdbx_description
1 polymer ?
#
loop_
_entity_poly.entity_id
_entity_poly.type
_entity_poly.pdbx_seq_one_letter_code
_entity_poly.pdbx_strand_id
1 'polypeptide(L)'
;MRRPRAVRHHEMPSLATIDGGGVTSALGFTASGVRAGFYEGDDRLDCALVSADIPCPCAALFTHNAFSAAPVDVSRDHLRRVSFGFVRAVLINSGNANALTGENGLEVARRSASLAAGGPGRPRRGSPIPPRRPAGRVASTGIRGSRPPVEPFERGVPLACRRASRDGARANRRRDGR
;
A
#
# COMPACT_ATOMS: atom_id res chain seq x y z
N MET A 1 11.67 44.80 29.98
CA MET A 1 11.62 43.31 30.04
C MET A 1 10.25 42.84 29.57
N ARG A 2 10.15 42.22 28.41
CA ARG A 2 8.90 41.64 27.90
C ARG A 2 8.73 40.23 28.44
N ARG A 3 7.63 39.94 29.15
CA ARG A 3 7.30 38.58 29.62
C ARG A 3 7.14 37.63 28.43
N PRO A 4 7.68 36.40 28.48
CA PRO A 4 7.50 35.43 27.40
C PRO A 4 6.00 35.09 27.30
N ARG A 5 5.50 35.10 26.08
CA ARG A 5 4.13 34.74 25.72
C ARG A 5 3.90 33.27 26.07
N ALA A 6 2.93 32.97 26.93
CA ALA A 6 2.58 31.60 27.30
C ALA A 6 2.29 30.77 26.03
N VAL A 7 2.97 29.66 25.89
CA VAL A 7 2.68 28.66 24.85
C VAL A 7 1.30 28.10 25.18
N ARG A 8 0.32 28.34 24.34
CA ARG A 8 -0.99 27.67 24.45
C ARG A 8 -0.74 26.18 24.19
N HIS A 9 -0.88 25.35 25.19
CA HIS A 9 -1.02 23.92 25.00
C HIS A 9 -2.30 23.71 24.20
N HIS A 10 -2.16 23.32 22.92
CA HIS A 10 -3.29 22.80 22.17
C HIS A 10 -3.73 21.52 22.86
N GLU A 11 -4.94 21.51 23.38
CA GLU A 11 -5.58 20.29 23.84
C GLU A 11 -5.54 19.29 22.67
N MET A 12 -4.95 18.13 22.91
CA MET A 12 -4.95 17.05 21.91
C MET A 12 -6.40 16.66 21.65
N PRO A 13 -6.84 16.61 20.38
CA PRO A 13 -8.20 16.19 20.11
C PRO A 13 -8.43 14.78 20.66
N SER A 14 -9.56 14.58 21.32
CA SER A 14 -9.94 13.28 21.84
C SER A 14 -10.04 12.27 20.71
N LEU A 15 -9.36 11.11 20.84
CA LEU A 15 -9.47 10.02 19.89
C LEU A 15 -10.76 9.25 20.18
N ALA A 16 -11.58 9.05 19.16
CA ALA A 16 -12.78 8.23 19.23
C ALA A 16 -12.62 7.00 18.33
N THR A 17 -13.10 5.86 18.81
CA THR A 17 -13.18 4.64 18.02
C THR A 17 -14.34 4.74 17.03
N ILE A 18 -14.12 4.32 15.79
CA ILE A 18 -15.18 4.20 14.78
C ILE A 18 -15.59 2.73 14.73
N ASP A 19 -16.80 2.41 15.19
CA ASP A 19 -17.32 1.04 15.17
C ASP A 19 -17.38 0.51 13.74
N GLY A 20 -16.79 -0.69 13.54
CA GLY A 20 -16.68 -1.28 12.21
C GLY A 20 -15.76 -0.52 11.25
N GLY A 21 -15.00 0.44 11.75
CA GLY A 21 -14.03 1.21 10.99
C GLY A 21 -12.91 0.37 10.38
N GLY A 22 -12.28 0.87 9.32
CA GLY A 22 -11.15 0.24 8.64
C GLY A 22 -10.46 1.23 7.70
N VAL A 23 -9.58 0.73 6.85
CA VAL A 23 -8.78 1.56 5.92
C VAL A 23 -9.61 2.39 4.94
N THR A 24 -10.88 2.02 4.74
CA THR A 24 -11.83 2.73 3.87
C THR A 24 -12.77 3.67 4.62
N SER A 25 -12.60 3.84 5.94
CA SER A 25 -13.36 4.82 6.70
C SER A 25 -13.03 6.26 6.30
N ALA A 26 -11.80 6.50 5.88
CA ALA A 26 -11.42 7.77 5.30
C ALA A 26 -12.01 7.93 3.89
N LEU A 27 -12.65 9.10 3.62
CA LEU A 27 -13.19 9.40 2.29
C LEU A 27 -12.09 9.44 1.24
N GLY A 28 -12.41 8.95 0.04
CA GLY A 28 -11.47 8.92 -1.08
C GLY A 28 -10.54 7.70 -1.08
N PHE A 29 -10.73 6.74 -0.17
CA PHE A 29 -9.99 5.48 -0.18
C PHE A 29 -10.89 4.31 -0.52
N THR A 30 -10.32 3.36 -1.28
CA THR A 30 -10.89 2.07 -1.61
C THR A 30 -9.92 0.96 -1.26
N ALA A 31 -10.42 -0.23 -0.99
CA ALA A 31 -9.59 -1.39 -0.70
C ALA A 31 -10.16 -2.65 -1.33
N SER A 32 -9.31 -3.63 -1.52
CA SER A 32 -9.69 -4.99 -1.90
C SER A 32 -8.71 -6.00 -1.34
N GLY A 33 -9.21 -7.22 -1.11
CA GLY A 33 -8.38 -8.40 -0.90
C GLY A 33 -8.73 -9.47 -1.93
N VAL A 34 -7.73 -10.17 -2.41
CA VAL A 34 -7.89 -11.23 -3.40
C VAL A 34 -6.98 -12.40 -3.08
N ARG A 35 -7.36 -13.59 -3.56
CA ARG A 35 -6.48 -14.73 -3.64
C ARG A 35 -5.63 -14.58 -4.89
N ALA A 36 -4.35 -14.36 -4.74
CA ALA A 36 -3.39 -14.25 -5.83
C ALA A 36 -2.64 -15.57 -6.08
N GLY A 37 -2.59 -16.45 -5.07
CA GLY A 37 -1.97 -17.76 -5.14
C GLY A 37 -0.52 -17.76 -4.64
N PHE A 38 -0.21 -16.96 -3.61
CA PHE A 38 1.04 -17.06 -2.87
C PHE A 38 1.08 -18.30 -1.95
N TYR A 39 -0.11 -18.83 -1.60
CA TYR A 39 -0.27 -20.08 -0.87
C TYR A 39 -0.94 -21.13 -1.76
N GLU A 40 -0.30 -22.27 -1.89
CA GLU A 40 -0.89 -23.41 -2.58
C GLU A 40 -1.92 -24.11 -1.71
N GLY A 41 -3.02 -24.56 -2.33
CA GLY A 41 -4.07 -25.31 -1.63
C GLY A 41 -4.90 -24.56 -0.57
N ASP A 42 -4.74 -23.24 -0.46
CA ASP A 42 -5.42 -22.41 0.54
C ASP A 42 -6.28 -21.33 -0.13
N ASP A 43 -7.48 -21.11 0.40
CA ASP A 43 -8.44 -20.11 -0.13
C ASP A 43 -8.31 -18.74 0.55
N ARG A 44 -7.31 -18.54 1.40
CA ARG A 44 -7.06 -17.26 2.07
C ARG A 44 -6.78 -16.15 1.06
N LEU A 45 -7.12 -14.95 1.47
CA LEU A 45 -6.76 -13.75 0.73
C LEU A 45 -5.29 -13.41 1.05
N ASP A 46 -4.44 -13.40 0.05
CA ASP A 46 -3.00 -13.27 0.18
C ASP A 46 -2.43 -12.05 -0.54
N CYS A 47 -3.30 -11.28 -1.21
CA CYS A 47 -2.95 -10.03 -1.86
C CYS A 47 -4.03 -8.98 -1.60
N ALA A 48 -3.62 -7.80 -1.15
CA ALA A 48 -4.52 -6.68 -0.88
C ALA A 48 -4.01 -5.40 -1.56
N LEU A 49 -4.95 -4.57 -1.97
CA LEU A 49 -4.69 -3.24 -2.52
C LEU A 49 -5.50 -2.21 -1.74
N VAL A 50 -4.82 -1.17 -1.28
CA VAL A 50 -5.44 0.07 -0.81
C VAL A 50 -5.12 1.15 -1.82
N SER A 51 -6.12 1.88 -2.29
CA SER A 51 -5.94 2.94 -3.27
C SER A 51 -6.72 4.19 -2.92
N ALA A 52 -6.16 5.34 -3.30
CA ALA A 52 -6.81 6.64 -3.18
C ALA A 52 -7.39 7.09 -4.53
N ASP A 53 -8.49 7.84 -4.51
CA ASP A 53 -9.12 8.40 -5.71
C ASP A 53 -8.17 9.36 -6.45
N ILE A 54 -7.34 10.08 -5.69
CA ILE A 54 -6.30 10.99 -6.19
C ILE A 54 -4.95 10.65 -5.52
N PRO A 55 -3.80 11.00 -6.14
CA PRO A 55 -2.51 10.90 -5.47
C PRO A 55 -2.48 11.73 -4.19
N CYS A 56 -2.11 11.11 -3.08
CA CYS A 56 -2.04 11.75 -1.76
C CYS A 56 -0.61 12.01 -1.34
N PRO A 57 -0.32 13.13 -0.64
CA PRO A 57 0.96 13.29 0.04
C PRO A 57 1.21 12.12 0.98
N CYS A 58 2.43 11.62 0.99
CA CYS A 58 2.82 10.47 1.80
C CYS A 58 4.14 10.75 2.52
N ALA A 59 4.12 10.60 3.83
CA ALA A 59 5.32 10.52 4.65
C ALA A 59 5.56 9.06 5.03
N ALA A 60 6.82 8.61 5.02
CA ALA A 60 7.17 7.26 5.38
C ALA A 60 8.47 7.23 6.18
N LEU A 61 8.50 6.34 7.16
CA LEU A 61 9.71 5.97 7.89
C LEU A 61 10.18 4.61 7.43
N PHE A 62 11.46 4.47 7.20
CA PHE A 62 12.09 3.24 6.75
C PHE A 62 13.13 2.79 7.75
N THR A 63 13.32 1.47 7.85
CA THR A 63 14.39 0.89 8.67
C THR A 63 15.77 1.34 8.18
N HIS A 64 16.70 1.47 9.10
CA HIS A 64 18.14 1.66 8.82
C HIS A 64 18.90 0.32 8.72
N ASN A 65 18.20 -0.82 8.80
CA ASN A 65 18.80 -2.12 8.66
C ASN A 65 19.47 -2.26 7.28
N ALA A 66 20.72 -2.68 7.26
CA ALA A 66 21.50 -2.93 6.03
C ALA A 66 20.89 -4.05 5.17
N PHE A 67 20.15 -4.96 5.77
CA PHE A 67 19.45 -6.07 5.09
C PHE A 67 17.97 -5.74 4.90
N SER A 68 17.66 -4.55 4.40
CA SER A 68 16.28 -4.18 4.10
C SER A 68 15.70 -5.08 3.01
N ALA A 69 14.39 -5.35 3.10
CA ALA A 69 13.70 -6.14 2.07
C ALA A 69 13.52 -5.30 0.79
N ALA A 70 13.53 -5.95 -0.37
CA ALA A 70 13.36 -5.31 -1.67
C ALA A 70 12.15 -4.37 -1.76
N PRO A 71 10.96 -4.69 -1.21
CA PRO A 71 9.83 -3.75 -1.16
C PRO A 71 10.13 -2.45 -0.41
N VAL A 72 10.96 -2.51 0.64
CA VAL A 72 11.39 -1.32 1.40
C VAL A 72 12.25 -0.41 0.54
N ASP A 73 13.22 -0.98 -0.17
CA ASP A 73 14.14 -0.23 -1.02
C ASP A 73 13.40 0.40 -2.20
N VAL A 74 12.55 -0.35 -2.89
CA VAL A 74 11.72 0.15 -4.00
C VAL A 74 10.79 1.27 -3.51
N SER A 75 10.17 1.12 -2.33
CA SER A 75 9.29 2.14 -1.76
C SER A 75 10.06 3.40 -1.38
N ARG A 76 11.26 3.26 -0.81
CA ARG A 76 12.17 4.37 -0.48
C ARG A 76 12.58 5.14 -1.74
N ASP A 77 12.97 4.43 -2.79
CA ASP A 77 13.37 5.03 -4.07
C ASP A 77 12.23 5.78 -4.73
N HIS A 78 11.03 5.23 -4.70
CA HIS A 78 9.85 5.91 -5.24
C HIS A 78 9.56 7.23 -4.51
N LEU A 79 9.70 7.30 -3.17
CA LEU A 79 9.52 8.55 -2.43
C LEU A 79 10.60 9.58 -2.73
N ARG A 80 11.85 9.15 -2.91
CA ARG A 80 12.96 10.04 -3.22
C ARG A 80 12.86 10.68 -4.61
N ARG A 81 12.30 9.97 -5.58
CA ARG A 81 12.18 10.43 -6.98
C ARG A 81 11.08 11.46 -7.19
N VAL A 82 10.11 11.52 -6.31
CA VAL A 82 8.97 12.45 -6.41
C VAL A 82 9.08 13.44 -5.28
N SER A 83 9.35 14.71 -5.58
CA SER A 83 9.28 15.77 -4.57
C SER A 83 7.96 15.67 -3.82
N PHE A 84 8.03 15.58 -2.49
CA PHE A 84 6.88 15.42 -1.57
C PHE A 84 6.18 14.06 -1.53
N GLY A 85 6.70 13.03 -2.20
CA GLY A 85 6.24 11.66 -1.99
C GLY A 85 4.74 11.43 -2.20
N PHE A 86 4.19 11.72 -3.37
CA PHE A 86 2.80 11.38 -3.68
C PHE A 86 2.63 9.89 -3.94
N VAL A 87 1.63 9.29 -3.29
CA VAL A 87 1.28 7.88 -3.42
C VAL A 87 -0.19 7.74 -3.76
N ARG A 88 -0.52 6.82 -4.65
CA ARG A 88 -1.90 6.53 -5.01
C ARG A 88 -2.36 5.15 -4.54
N ALA A 89 -1.45 4.20 -4.43
CA ALA A 89 -1.80 2.84 -4.04
C ALA A 89 -0.73 2.21 -3.16
N VAL A 90 -1.17 1.34 -2.26
CA VAL A 90 -0.32 0.44 -1.48
C VAL A 90 -0.76 -0.98 -1.80
N LEU A 91 0.15 -1.77 -2.36
CA LEU A 91 -0.01 -3.20 -2.60
C LEU A 91 0.61 -3.97 -1.46
N ILE A 92 -0.11 -4.93 -0.93
CA ILE A 92 0.31 -5.75 0.21
C ILE A 92 0.16 -7.21 -0.21
N ASN A 93 1.18 -8.04 0.03
CA ASN A 93 1.05 -9.48 -0.10
C ASN A 93 1.49 -10.19 1.16
N SER A 94 0.98 -11.41 1.35
CA SER A 94 1.48 -12.36 2.34
C SER A 94 2.05 -13.60 1.63
N GLY A 95 2.75 -14.46 2.39
CA GLY A 95 3.37 -15.67 1.86
C GLY A 95 4.85 -15.53 1.51
N ASN A 96 5.29 -14.41 0.96
CA ASN A 96 6.68 -14.13 0.65
C ASN A 96 7.06 -12.71 1.04
N ALA A 97 8.04 -12.55 1.93
CA ALA A 97 8.49 -11.24 2.42
C ALA A 97 9.39 -10.51 1.42
N ASN A 98 9.86 -11.18 0.39
CA ASN A 98 10.81 -10.66 -0.58
C ASN A 98 12.04 -10.00 0.09
N ALA A 99 12.59 -10.67 1.09
CA ALA A 99 13.76 -10.23 1.84
C ALA A 99 14.91 -11.22 1.62
N LEU A 100 16.14 -10.71 1.52
CA LEU A 100 17.35 -11.47 1.22
C LEU A 100 17.28 -12.20 -0.14
N THR A 101 16.70 -11.54 -1.14
CA THR A 101 16.39 -12.12 -2.46
C THR A 101 17.23 -11.54 -3.60
N GLY A 102 18.14 -10.62 -3.27
CA GLY A 102 19.05 -9.99 -4.23
C GLY A 102 18.34 -9.22 -5.35
N GLU A 103 18.97 -9.12 -6.51
CA GLU A 103 18.46 -8.33 -7.64
C GLU A 103 17.12 -8.88 -8.18
N ASN A 104 16.94 -10.20 -8.18
CA ASN A 104 15.66 -10.80 -8.57
C ASN A 104 14.49 -10.29 -7.71
N GLY A 105 14.71 -10.18 -6.40
CA GLY A 105 13.71 -9.61 -5.49
C GLY A 105 13.39 -8.14 -5.76
N LEU A 106 14.41 -7.34 -6.12
CA LEU A 106 14.23 -5.96 -6.51
C LEU A 106 13.43 -5.84 -7.81
N GLU A 107 13.70 -6.68 -8.80
CA GLU A 107 12.95 -6.71 -10.06
C GLU A 107 11.48 -7.03 -9.83
N VAL A 108 11.18 -8.09 -9.05
CA VAL A 108 9.80 -8.45 -8.71
C VAL A 108 9.10 -7.34 -7.94
N ALA A 109 9.77 -6.68 -6.98
CA ALA A 109 9.20 -5.56 -6.25
C ALA A 109 8.92 -4.35 -7.15
N ARG A 110 9.81 -4.03 -8.10
CA ARG A 110 9.58 -2.98 -9.11
C ARG A 110 8.41 -3.32 -10.03
N ARG A 111 8.33 -4.56 -10.49
CA ARG A 111 7.25 -5.05 -11.35
C ARG A 111 5.91 -4.98 -10.64
N SER A 112 5.81 -5.49 -9.42
CA SER A 112 4.58 -5.45 -8.62
C SER A 112 4.13 -4.00 -8.30
N ALA A 113 5.06 -3.11 -7.98
CA ALA A 113 4.77 -1.68 -7.80
C ALA A 113 4.24 -1.02 -9.09
N SER A 114 4.80 -1.38 -10.24
CA SER A 114 4.35 -0.88 -11.55
C SER A 114 2.95 -1.35 -11.89
N LEU A 115 2.63 -2.62 -11.62
CA LEU A 115 1.29 -3.17 -11.77
C LEU A 115 0.28 -2.42 -10.89
N ALA A 116 0.59 -2.20 -9.62
CA ALA A 116 -0.26 -1.45 -8.71
C ALA A 116 -0.46 0.01 -9.15
N ALA A 117 0.57 0.66 -9.67
CA ALA A 117 0.49 2.03 -10.15
C ALA A 117 -0.39 2.17 -11.42
N GLY A 118 -0.42 1.14 -12.28
CA GLY A 118 -1.23 1.12 -13.49
C GLY A 118 -2.70 0.73 -13.28
N GLY A 119 -3.02 0.13 -12.12
CA GLY A 119 -4.28 -0.54 -11.90
C GLY A 119 -5.46 0.31 -11.42
N PRO A 120 -5.33 1.16 -10.39
CA PRO A 120 -6.47 1.92 -9.90
C PRO A 120 -6.81 3.04 -10.88
N GLY A 121 -8.01 2.97 -11.43
CA GLY A 121 -8.68 3.85 -12.37
C GLY A 121 -7.96 5.12 -12.86
N ARG A 122 -8.25 5.55 -14.06
CA ARG A 122 -7.71 6.82 -14.59
C ARG A 122 -8.05 7.98 -13.65
N PRO A 123 -7.15 8.98 -13.47
CA PRO A 123 -7.50 10.23 -12.80
C PRO A 123 -8.79 10.77 -13.41
N ARG A 124 -9.72 11.23 -12.57
CA ARG A 124 -10.92 11.92 -13.08
C ARG A 124 -10.47 13.06 -13.99
N ARG A 125 -11.11 13.20 -15.16
CA ARG A 125 -10.90 14.36 -16.03
C ARG A 125 -11.08 15.63 -15.18
N GLY A 126 -10.08 16.52 -15.21
CA GLY A 126 -10.11 17.77 -14.42
C GLY A 126 -9.33 17.75 -13.12
N SER A 127 -8.61 16.68 -12.77
CA SER A 127 -7.68 16.72 -11.65
C SER A 127 -6.53 17.71 -11.95
N PRO A 128 -6.29 18.69 -11.07
CA PRO A 128 -5.21 19.68 -11.25
C PRO A 128 -3.81 19.08 -11.05
N ILE A 129 -3.72 17.80 -10.72
CA ILE A 129 -2.45 17.11 -10.51
C ILE A 129 -1.99 16.49 -11.83
N PRO A 130 -0.78 16.86 -12.33
CA PRO A 130 -0.29 16.37 -13.60
C PRO A 130 -0.19 14.85 -13.63
N PRO A 131 -0.33 14.20 -14.80
CA PRO A 131 -0.33 12.76 -14.98
C PRO A 131 1.08 12.14 -14.87
N ARG A 132 1.91 12.62 -13.95
CA ARG A 132 3.09 11.85 -13.54
C ARG A 132 2.58 10.58 -12.91
N ARG A 133 2.99 9.43 -13.45
CA ARG A 133 2.54 8.11 -12.99
C ARG A 133 2.64 8.05 -11.47
N PRO A 134 1.51 7.98 -10.73
CA PRO A 134 1.55 7.90 -9.29
C PRO A 134 2.26 6.61 -8.90
N ALA A 135 3.29 6.70 -8.07
CA ALA A 135 4.02 5.54 -7.63
C ALA A 135 3.14 4.65 -6.77
N GLY A 136 3.04 3.38 -7.12
CA GLY A 136 2.52 2.33 -6.24
C GLY A 136 3.54 2.03 -5.14
N ARG A 137 3.06 1.69 -3.94
CA ARG A 137 3.87 1.18 -2.84
C ARG A 137 3.68 -0.32 -2.73
N VAL A 138 4.70 -1.01 -2.29
CA VAL A 138 4.65 -2.45 -2.05
C VAL A 138 5.07 -2.73 -0.62
N ALA A 139 4.28 -3.54 0.06
CA ALA A 139 4.61 -4.14 1.34
C ALA A 139 4.44 -5.66 1.23
N SER A 140 5.44 -6.40 1.64
CA SER A 140 5.45 -7.86 1.56
C SER A 140 5.74 -8.47 2.92
N THR A 141 5.10 -9.60 3.23
CA THR A 141 5.34 -10.37 4.45
C THR A 141 5.31 -11.86 4.16
N GLY A 142 6.01 -12.65 4.97
CA GLY A 142 6.07 -14.11 4.86
C GLY A 142 7.47 -14.67 4.90
N ILE A 143 7.73 -15.72 4.15
CA ILE A 143 9.01 -16.44 4.09
C ILE A 143 10.11 -15.53 3.53
N ARG A 144 11.31 -15.61 4.12
CA ARG A 144 12.50 -14.85 3.72
C ARG A 144 13.48 -15.74 2.97
N GLY A 145 14.31 -15.16 2.08
CA GLY A 145 15.36 -15.87 1.36
C GLY A 145 14.86 -16.76 0.20
N SER A 146 13.55 -16.92 0.04
CA SER A 146 12.95 -17.59 -1.10
C SER A 146 12.69 -16.59 -2.22
N ARG A 147 12.97 -16.96 -3.47
CA ARG A 147 12.68 -16.13 -4.64
C ARG A 147 11.18 -15.84 -4.69
N PRO A 148 10.76 -14.56 -4.73
CA PRO A 148 9.35 -14.24 -4.83
C PRO A 148 8.84 -14.60 -6.23
N PRO A 149 7.73 -15.34 -6.32
CA PRO A 149 7.09 -15.58 -7.61
C PRO A 149 6.46 -14.27 -8.14
N VAL A 150 6.58 -13.99 -9.42
CA VAL A 150 5.97 -12.81 -10.05
C VAL A 150 4.52 -13.06 -10.48
N GLU A 151 4.20 -14.30 -10.81
CA GLU A 151 2.91 -14.72 -11.37
C GLU A 151 1.72 -14.41 -10.44
N PRO A 152 1.80 -14.60 -9.10
CA PRO A 152 0.73 -14.18 -8.20
C PRO A 152 0.45 -12.68 -8.27
N PHE A 153 1.48 -11.84 -8.43
CA PHE A 153 1.27 -10.40 -8.62
C PHE A 153 0.59 -10.10 -9.94
N GLU A 154 1.00 -10.74 -11.03
CA GLU A 154 0.42 -10.52 -12.36
C GLU A 154 -1.05 -10.94 -12.45
N ARG A 155 -1.45 -11.97 -11.71
CA ARG A 155 -2.85 -12.39 -11.58
C ARG A 155 -3.63 -11.54 -10.57
N GLY A 156 -3.05 -11.35 -9.39
CA GLY A 156 -3.73 -10.76 -8.24
C GLY A 156 -3.93 -9.26 -8.36
N VAL A 157 -2.94 -8.52 -8.84
CA VAL A 157 -3.03 -7.05 -8.87
C VAL A 157 -4.15 -6.55 -9.79
N PRO A 158 -4.30 -7.02 -11.05
CA PRO A 158 -5.43 -6.62 -11.87
C PRO A 158 -6.79 -6.97 -11.26
N LEU A 159 -6.88 -8.11 -10.58
CA LEU A 159 -8.10 -8.53 -9.89
C LEU A 159 -8.39 -7.63 -8.68
N ALA A 160 -7.38 -7.31 -7.87
CA ALA A 160 -7.50 -6.40 -6.75
C ALA A 160 -7.94 -5.00 -7.19
N CYS A 161 -7.40 -4.49 -8.29
CA CYS A 161 -7.78 -3.21 -8.86
C CYS A 161 -9.26 -3.17 -9.29
N ARG A 162 -9.75 -4.23 -9.89
CA ARG A 162 -11.19 -4.33 -10.30
C ARG A 162 -12.13 -4.46 -9.10
N ARG A 163 -11.70 -5.07 -8.00
CA ARG A 163 -12.49 -5.31 -6.79
C ARG A 163 -12.38 -4.19 -5.75
N ALA A 164 -11.50 -3.24 -5.95
CA ALA A 164 -11.31 -2.13 -5.01
C ALA A 164 -12.62 -1.33 -4.86
N SER A 165 -13.13 -1.26 -3.64
CA SER A 165 -14.38 -0.56 -3.31
C SER A 165 -14.27 0.10 -1.93
N ARG A 166 -15.20 1.00 -1.62
CA ARG A 166 -15.32 1.61 -0.29
C ARG A 166 -15.70 0.57 0.78
N ASP A 167 -16.40 -0.48 0.38
CA ASP A 167 -16.80 -1.59 1.26
C ASP A 167 -15.78 -2.74 1.26
N GLY A 168 -14.72 -2.63 0.46
CA GLY A 168 -13.74 -3.70 0.27
C GLY A 168 -13.05 -4.17 1.55
N ALA A 169 -12.84 -3.27 2.51
CA ALA A 169 -12.31 -3.63 3.83
C ALA A 169 -13.31 -4.44 4.67
N ARG A 170 -14.62 -4.23 4.48
CA ARG A 170 -15.70 -4.94 5.19
C ARG A 170 -16.02 -6.26 4.52
N ALA A 171 -15.96 -6.35 3.20
CA ALA A 171 -16.25 -7.57 2.45
C ALA A 171 -15.29 -8.72 2.82
N ASN A 172 -14.05 -8.40 3.16
CA ASN A 172 -13.05 -9.37 3.61
C ASN A 172 -13.39 -9.95 5.00
N ARG A 173 -13.89 -9.14 5.95
CA ARG A 173 -14.26 -9.64 7.29
C ARG A 173 -15.43 -10.63 7.28
N ARG A 174 -16.36 -10.52 6.31
CA ARG A 174 -17.52 -11.42 6.22
C ARG A 174 -17.18 -12.80 5.66
N ARG A 175 -16.03 -12.95 4.96
CA ARG A 175 -15.57 -14.26 4.46
C ARG A 175 -14.80 -15.06 5.50
N ASP A 176 -14.15 -14.38 6.44
CA ASP A 176 -13.42 -15.01 7.54
C ASP A 176 -14.35 -15.37 8.71
N GLY A 177 -15.66 -15.39 8.50
CA GLY A 177 -16.76 -15.58 9.43
C GLY A 177 -16.53 -16.59 10.56
N ARG A 178 -15.66 -16.23 11.48
CA ARG A 178 -15.46 -16.80 12.81
C ARG A 178 -15.44 -15.68 13.83
#